data_faba7835d26cd64a5ef3db4f933e0b34
#
_entry.id   faba7835d26cd64a5ef3db4f933e0b34
#
_cell.length_a   1.000
_cell.length_b   1.000
_cell.length_c   1.000
_cell.angle_alpha   90.00
_cell.angle_beta   90.00
_cell.angle_gamma   90.00
#
_symmetry.space_group_name_H-M   'P 1'
#
loop_
_entity.id
_entity.type
_entity.pdbx_description
1 polymer ?
#
loop_
_entity_poly.entity_id
_entity_poly.type
_entity_poly.pdbx_seq_one_letter_code
_entity_poly.pdbx_strand_id
1 'polypeptide(L)'
;MSKNFYDILGVKKDATQNEIKKAYRELCKKYHPDKNGGDDTKIKEVNEAYETLGNEQKRKEYDAQSSGGFNFGGFGNGGFNFRNFQLASDISVSIKISLEEAYSGCKHPININGKIYAVDVPKGTPNGKMLIIKGLGKSGYDIYGNPKTGDLIVTVNVQNRDNLTLNSNGVLEVLYVVDWIDAILGGEDEIDLFDKKVKIRIPKFTQNGGYTIVGGKGFRKFNSDECGSLKVNFLIRMPKSLTDEQLQELRKIKESL
;
A
#
# COMPACT_ATOMS: atom_id res chain seq x y z
N MET A 1 -24.71 -10.06 -41.21
CA MET A 1 -25.98 -9.70 -40.54
C MET A 1 -25.61 -8.96 -39.26
N SER A 2 -25.89 -7.67 -39.20
CA SER A 2 -25.66 -6.88 -37.97
C SER A 2 -26.63 -7.36 -36.89
N LYS A 3 -26.11 -7.84 -35.76
CA LYS A 3 -26.94 -8.23 -34.62
C LYS A 3 -27.68 -7.00 -34.08
N ASN A 4 -28.99 -7.13 -33.90
CA ASN A 4 -29.82 -6.09 -33.30
C ASN A 4 -29.47 -5.99 -31.78
N PHE A 5 -29.51 -4.82 -31.20
CA PHE A 5 -29.18 -4.60 -29.78
C PHE A 5 -30.10 -5.37 -28.83
N TYR A 6 -31.37 -5.58 -29.21
CA TYR A 6 -32.28 -6.44 -28.44
C TYR A 6 -31.82 -7.90 -28.43
N ASP A 7 -31.30 -8.40 -29.57
CA ASP A 7 -30.76 -9.77 -29.66
C ASP A 7 -29.47 -9.93 -28.86
N ILE A 8 -28.64 -8.90 -28.83
CA ILE A 8 -27.40 -8.90 -28.02
C ILE A 8 -27.71 -9.00 -26.53
N LEU A 9 -28.72 -8.26 -26.04
CA LEU A 9 -29.18 -8.33 -24.67
C LEU A 9 -30.07 -9.53 -24.35
N GLY A 10 -30.56 -10.25 -25.40
CA GLY A 10 -31.47 -11.37 -25.24
C GLY A 10 -32.85 -10.98 -24.73
N VAL A 11 -33.31 -9.78 -25.06
CA VAL A 11 -34.62 -9.25 -24.67
C VAL A 11 -35.52 -8.98 -25.89
N LYS A 12 -36.83 -8.95 -25.67
CA LYS A 12 -37.78 -8.61 -26.73
C LYS A 12 -37.78 -7.10 -27.01
N LYS A 13 -38.25 -6.72 -28.23
CA LYS A 13 -38.31 -5.31 -28.64
C LYS A 13 -39.29 -4.47 -27.80
N ASP A 14 -40.24 -5.10 -27.13
CA ASP A 14 -41.20 -4.50 -26.20
C ASP A 14 -40.78 -4.55 -24.72
N ALA A 15 -39.58 -5.05 -24.43
CA ALA A 15 -39.08 -5.16 -23.07
C ALA A 15 -39.06 -3.81 -22.31
N THR A 16 -39.45 -3.84 -21.07
CA THR A 16 -39.39 -2.68 -20.16
C THR A 16 -37.95 -2.29 -19.82
N GLN A 17 -37.74 -1.06 -19.39
CA GLN A 17 -36.42 -0.59 -18.96
C GLN A 17 -35.83 -1.45 -17.82
N ASN A 18 -36.70 -1.97 -16.94
CA ASN A 18 -36.27 -2.85 -15.86
C ASN A 18 -35.79 -4.23 -16.37
N GLU A 19 -36.46 -4.77 -17.40
CA GLU A 19 -36.05 -6.03 -18.04
C GLU A 19 -34.72 -5.87 -18.79
N ILE A 20 -34.54 -4.78 -19.52
CA ILE A 20 -33.30 -4.43 -20.21
C ILE A 20 -32.17 -4.33 -19.18
N LYS A 21 -32.38 -3.62 -18.07
CA LYS A 21 -31.40 -3.46 -16.97
C LYS A 21 -31.09 -4.81 -16.31
N LYS A 22 -32.06 -5.69 -16.12
CA LYS A 22 -31.88 -7.03 -15.56
C LYS A 22 -31.03 -7.91 -16.49
N ALA A 23 -31.39 -7.96 -17.78
CA ALA A 23 -30.66 -8.74 -18.80
C ALA A 23 -29.19 -8.29 -18.91
N TYR A 24 -28.96 -6.98 -18.94
CA TYR A 24 -27.59 -6.41 -18.93
C TYR A 24 -26.77 -6.91 -17.73
N ARG A 25 -27.34 -6.85 -16.50
CA ARG A 25 -26.64 -7.30 -15.29
C ARG A 25 -26.28 -8.79 -15.34
N GLU A 26 -27.16 -9.63 -15.88
CA GLU A 26 -26.93 -11.06 -16.01
C GLU A 26 -25.81 -11.35 -17.04
N LEU A 27 -25.81 -10.64 -18.16
CA LEU A 27 -24.77 -10.76 -19.19
C LEU A 27 -23.41 -10.24 -18.71
N CYS A 28 -23.36 -9.14 -17.95
CA CYS A 28 -22.14 -8.66 -17.33
C CYS A 28 -21.52 -9.69 -16.36
N LYS A 29 -22.35 -10.36 -15.55
CA LYS A 29 -21.89 -11.44 -14.67
C LYS A 29 -21.36 -12.65 -15.46
N LYS A 30 -22.01 -12.95 -16.58
CA LYS A 30 -21.67 -14.11 -17.44
C LYS A 30 -20.37 -13.87 -18.22
N TYR A 31 -20.16 -12.67 -18.72
CA TYR A 31 -19.03 -12.30 -19.58
C TYR A 31 -17.96 -11.45 -18.87
N HIS A 32 -17.89 -11.54 -17.52
CA HIS A 32 -16.85 -10.83 -16.75
C HIS A 32 -15.45 -11.30 -17.16
N PRO A 33 -14.47 -10.39 -17.40
CA PRO A 33 -13.13 -10.75 -17.87
C PRO A 33 -12.42 -11.76 -16.97
N ASP A 34 -12.63 -11.69 -15.66
CA ASP A 34 -12.06 -12.66 -14.70
C ASP A 34 -12.58 -14.10 -14.87
N LYS A 35 -13.74 -14.28 -15.55
CA LYS A 35 -14.35 -15.60 -15.75
C LYS A 35 -14.16 -16.15 -17.17
N ASN A 36 -13.83 -15.29 -18.15
CA ASN A 36 -13.74 -15.64 -19.56
C ASN A 36 -12.32 -15.54 -20.14
N GLY A 37 -11.27 -15.65 -19.32
CA GLY A 37 -9.89 -15.68 -19.80
C GLY A 37 -9.43 -14.42 -20.57
N GLY A 38 -10.08 -13.26 -20.32
CA GLY A 38 -9.69 -11.97 -20.90
C GLY A 38 -10.27 -11.64 -22.27
N ASP A 39 -11.25 -12.38 -22.77
CA ASP A 39 -11.97 -12.01 -24.02
C ASP A 39 -13.01 -10.92 -23.75
N ASP A 40 -12.63 -9.68 -24.07
CA ASP A 40 -13.47 -8.48 -23.89
C ASP A 40 -14.49 -8.23 -25.00
N THR A 41 -14.52 -9.05 -26.05
CA THR A 41 -15.33 -8.76 -27.26
C THR A 41 -16.81 -8.78 -26.95
N LYS A 42 -17.28 -9.82 -26.25
CA LYS A 42 -18.71 -9.97 -25.91
C LYS A 42 -19.19 -8.94 -24.89
N ILE A 43 -18.38 -8.59 -23.92
CA ILE A 43 -18.77 -7.57 -22.93
C ILE A 43 -18.88 -6.17 -23.58
N LYS A 44 -18.07 -5.89 -24.60
CA LYS A 44 -18.16 -4.65 -25.40
C LYS A 44 -19.48 -4.57 -26.15
N GLU A 45 -19.88 -5.64 -26.84
CA GLU A 45 -21.19 -5.72 -27.53
C GLU A 45 -22.36 -5.51 -26.56
N VAL A 46 -22.31 -6.15 -25.40
CA VAL A 46 -23.36 -6.05 -24.35
C VAL A 46 -23.43 -4.63 -23.78
N ASN A 47 -22.31 -3.97 -23.57
CA ASN A 47 -22.26 -2.60 -23.09
C ASN A 47 -22.82 -1.60 -24.11
N GLU A 48 -22.49 -1.75 -25.41
CA GLU A 48 -22.99 -0.93 -26.50
C GLU A 48 -24.51 -1.06 -26.63
N ALA A 49 -25.04 -2.29 -26.57
CA ALA A 49 -26.47 -2.55 -26.63
C ALA A 49 -27.21 -1.90 -25.43
N TYR A 50 -26.67 -2.00 -24.23
CA TYR A 50 -27.27 -1.38 -23.04
C TYR A 50 -27.18 0.15 -23.05
N GLU A 51 -26.09 0.74 -23.57
CA GLU A 51 -25.97 2.19 -23.71
C GLU A 51 -27.09 2.79 -24.57
N THR A 52 -27.47 2.08 -25.60
CA THR A 52 -28.53 2.52 -26.49
C THR A 52 -29.92 2.21 -25.92
N LEU A 53 -30.16 0.98 -25.48
CA LEU A 53 -31.50 0.55 -25.03
C LEU A 53 -31.82 0.93 -23.59
N GLY A 54 -30.80 1.15 -22.75
CA GLY A 54 -30.94 1.55 -21.35
C GLY A 54 -31.37 3.00 -21.14
N ASN A 55 -31.29 3.84 -22.17
CA ASN A 55 -31.78 5.21 -22.18
C ASN A 55 -33.02 5.33 -23.05
N GLU A 56 -34.13 5.80 -22.47
CA GLU A 56 -35.42 5.86 -23.18
C GLU A 56 -35.38 6.72 -24.46
N GLN A 57 -34.61 7.79 -24.46
CA GLN A 57 -34.48 8.69 -25.60
C GLN A 57 -33.68 8.05 -26.73
N LYS A 58 -32.50 7.47 -26.39
CA LYS A 58 -31.65 6.75 -27.35
C LYS A 58 -32.38 5.51 -27.94
N ARG A 59 -33.16 4.82 -27.10
CA ARG A 59 -33.96 3.69 -27.53
C ARG A 59 -35.02 4.10 -28.56
N LYS A 60 -35.75 5.20 -28.33
CA LYS A 60 -36.72 5.76 -29.27
C LYS A 60 -36.08 6.12 -30.61
N GLU A 61 -34.92 6.74 -30.58
CA GLU A 61 -34.12 7.08 -31.77
C GLU A 61 -33.67 5.82 -32.52
N TYR A 62 -33.19 4.81 -31.83
CA TYR A 62 -32.78 3.53 -32.38
C TYR A 62 -33.99 2.79 -33.01
N ASP A 63 -35.14 2.75 -32.33
CA ASP A 63 -36.34 2.12 -32.79
C ASP A 63 -36.94 2.84 -34.04
N ALA A 64 -36.88 4.17 -34.07
CA ALA A 64 -37.32 4.98 -35.22
C ALA A 64 -36.44 4.71 -36.46
N GLN A 65 -35.12 4.58 -36.28
CA GLN A 65 -34.18 4.26 -37.35
C GLN A 65 -34.32 2.81 -37.86
N SER A 66 -34.68 1.87 -36.99
CA SER A 66 -34.84 0.46 -37.35
C SER A 66 -36.14 0.17 -38.11
N SER A 67 -37.12 1.11 -38.12
CA SER A 67 -38.41 0.99 -38.78
C SER A 67 -38.44 1.58 -40.20
N GLY A 68 -37.47 2.41 -40.60
CA GLY A 68 -37.34 2.94 -41.96
C GLY A 68 -36.05 2.43 -42.56
N GLY A 69 -36.16 1.64 -43.63
CA GLY A 69 -35.06 0.96 -44.33
C GLY A 69 -33.96 1.89 -44.85
N PHE A 70 -33.17 2.46 -43.95
CA PHE A 70 -31.98 3.22 -44.26
C PHE A 70 -30.72 2.49 -43.81
N ASN A 71 -29.86 2.32 -44.77
CA ASN A 71 -28.54 1.73 -44.78
C ASN A 71 -27.68 2.16 -43.55
N PHE A 72 -27.35 1.18 -42.68
CA PHE A 72 -26.44 1.35 -41.52
C PHE A 72 -24.98 1.47 -41.98
N GLY A 73 -24.69 2.49 -42.80
CA GLY A 73 -23.37 2.78 -43.34
C GLY A 73 -22.78 4.13 -42.87
N GLY A 74 -23.41 4.81 -41.91
CA GLY A 74 -23.06 6.21 -41.60
C GLY A 74 -22.70 6.52 -40.14
N PHE A 75 -22.61 5.56 -39.23
CA PHE A 75 -22.22 5.82 -37.83
C PHE A 75 -20.70 5.73 -37.57
N GLY A 76 -19.91 5.92 -38.62
CA GLY A 76 -18.44 5.93 -38.56
C GLY A 76 -17.81 7.24 -38.08
N ASN A 77 -18.56 8.28 -37.71
CA ASN A 77 -17.94 9.55 -37.31
C ASN A 77 -18.66 10.35 -36.22
N GLY A 78 -19.60 9.76 -35.52
CA GLY A 78 -20.07 10.26 -34.22
C GLY A 78 -19.48 9.38 -33.11
N GLY A 79 -18.20 9.45 -32.91
CA GLY A 79 -17.51 8.68 -31.87
C GLY A 79 -18.19 8.92 -30.54
N PHE A 80 -19.07 8.00 -30.14
CA PHE A 80 -19.44 7.91 -28.74
C PHE A 80 -18.15 7.67 -27.97
N ASN A 81 -17.72 8.72 -27.32
CA ASN A 81 -16.52 8.75 -26.53
C ASN A 81 -16.67 7.74 -25.39
N PHE A 82 -16.29 6.48 -25.62
CA PHE A 82 -16.00 5.51 -24.55
C PHE A 82 -14.94 6.06 -23.59
N ARG A 83 -14.29 7.18 -23.99
CA ARG A 83 -13.40 7.99 -23.16
C ARG A 83 -14.08 8.63 -21.95
N ASN A 84 -15.42 8.74 -21.91
CA ASN A 84 -16.12 9.39 -20.79
C ASN A 84 -16.80 8.41 -19.82
N PHE A 85 -16.84 7.10 -20.11
CA PHE A 85 -17.27 6.11 -19.13
C PHE A 85 -16.07 5.74 -18.27
N GLN A 86 -15.78 6.60 -17.31
CA GLN A 86 -14.69 6.40 -16.38
C GLN A 86 -15.16 5.46 -15.27
N LEU A 87 -14.63 4.23 -15.24
CA LEU A 87 -14.83 3.34 -14.11
C LEU A 87 -14.19 3.95 -12.85
N ALA A 88 -14.90 3.83 -11.74
CA ALA A 88 -14.33 4.15 -10.45
C ALA A 88 -13.08 3.30 -10.22
N SER A 89 -12.00 3.91 -9.81
CA SER A 89 -10.74 3.22 -9.56
C SER A 89 -10.05 3.76 -8.31
N ASP A 90 -9.29 2.88 -7.68
CA ASP A 90 -8.48 3.25 -6.52
C ASP A 90 -7.30 4.14 -6.94
N ILE A 91 -6.87 4.99 -6.02
CA ILE A 91 -5.64 5.78 -6.14
C ILE A 91 -4.62 5.19 -5.19
N SER A 92 -3.43 4.88 -5.71
CA SER A 92 -2.31 4.42 -4.88
C SER A 92 -1.29 5.54 -4.71
N VAL A 93 -0.91 5.81 -3.46
CA VAL A 93 0.09 6.82 -3.09
C VAL A 93 1.07 6.19 -2.10
N SER A 94 2.35 6.56 -2.21
CA SER A 94 3.36 6.20 -1.22
C SER A 94 3.75 7.43 -0.40
N ILE A 95 3.79 7.27 0.92
CA ILE A 95 4.31 8.29 1.84
C ILE A 95 5.59 7.80 2.50
N LYS A 96 6.47 8.74 2.85
CA LYS A 96 7.69 8.47 3.63
C LYS A 96 7.53 9.10 4.99
N ILE A 97 7.74 8.33 6.03
CA ILE A 97 7.71 8.80 7.42
C ILE A 97 8.99 8.37 8.13
N SER A 98 9.37 9.08 9.17
CA SER A 98 10.50 8.70 10.01
C SER A 98 10.16 7.48 10.87
N LEU A 99 11.20 6.87 11.46
CA LEU A 99 11.03 5.75 12.38
C LEU A 99 10.30 6.19 13.66
N GLU A 100 10.50 7.43 14.11
CA GLU A 100 9.83 8.06 15.24
C GLU A 100 8.34 8.26 15.00
N GLU A 101 7.99 8.78 13.81
CA GLU A 101 6.59 8.95 13.39
C GLU A 101 5.88 7.60 13.28
N ALA A 102 6.56 6.59 12.73
CA ALA A 102 6.02 5.24 12.66
C ALA A 102 5.85 4.60 14.05
N TYR A 103 6.75 4.89 15.00
CA TYR A 103 6.66 4.40 16.37
C TYR A 103 5.52 5.04 17.15
N SER A 104 5.38 6.36 17.06
CA SER A 104 4.43 7.16 17.85
C SER A 104 3.05 7.26 17.21
N GLY A 105 2.98 7.07 15.89
CA GLY A 105 1.86 7.46 15.05
C GLY A 105 1.92 8.94 14.68
N CYS A 106 1.38 9.28 13.52
CA CYS A 106 1.36 10.67 13.04
C CYS A 106 0.17 10.95 12.13
N LYS A 107 -0.07 12.23 11.87
CA LYS A 107 -0.98 12.70 10.81
C LYS A 107 -0.14 13.20 9.64
N HIS A 108 -0.16 12.47 8.52
CA HIS A 108 0.63 12.82 7.35
C HIS A 108 -0.25 13.50 6.30
N PRO A 109 0.06 14.76 5.88
CA PRO A 109 -0.69 15.45 4.84
C PRO A 109 -0.36 14.87 3.46
N ILE A 110 -1.40 14.57 2.68
CA ILE A 110 -1.28 14.18 1.27
C ILE A 110 -2.13 15.07 0.40
N ASN A 111 -1.62 15.43 -0.76
CA ASN A 111 -2.36 16.22 -1.75
C ASN A 111 -2.95 15.28 -2.82
N ILE A 112 -4.27 15.31 -2.96
CA ILE A 112 -4.98 14.58 -4.00
C ILE A 112 -5.83 15.58 -4.77
N ASN A 113 -5.54 15.74 -6.05
CA ASN A 113 -6.26 16.66 -6.95
C ASN A 113 -6.37 18.10 -6.40
N GLY A 114 -5.30 18.61 -5.77
CA GLY A 114 -5.26 19.97 -5.21
C GLY A 114 -5.90 20.12 -3.83
N LYS A 115 -6.46 19.06 -3.24
CA LYS A 115 -6.98 19.06 -1.87
C LYS A 115 -6.02 18.32 -0.94
N ILE A 116 -5.79 18.88 0.25
CA ILE A 116 -4.94 18.28 1.27
C ILE A 116 -5.82 17.45 2.21
N TYR A 117 -5.46 16.19 2.37
CA TYR A 117 -6.06 15.24 3.31
C TYR A 117 -5.04 14.84 4.36
N ALA A 118 -5.44 14.78 5.62
CA ALA A 118 -4.61 14.24 6.69
C ALA A 118 -4.86 12.72 6.79
N VAL A 119 -3.82 11.93 6.55
CA VAL A 119 -3.86 10.49 6.75
C VAL A 119 -3.38 10.16 8.15
N ASP A 120 -4.24 9.53 8.94
CA ASP A 120 -3.87 9.03 10.25
C ASP A 120 -3.03 7.75 10.09
N VAL A 121 -1.76 7.84 10.46
CA VAL A 121 -0.84 6.71 10.52
C VAL A 121 -0.83 6.18 11.94
N PRO A 122 -1.34 4.98 12.22
CA PRO A 122 -1.38 4.42 13.56
C PRO A 122 0.02 4.19 14.14
N LYS A 123 0.13 4.26 15.47
CA LYS A 123 1.38 3.91 16.18
C LYS A 123 1.82 2.47 15.87
N GLY A 124 3.12 2.26 15.79
CA GLY A 124 3.68 0.96 15.48
C GLY A 124 3.46 0.51 14.03
N THR A 125 3.24 1.43 13.09
CA THR A 125 3.06 1.10 11.68
C THR A 125 4.34 0.52 11.10
N PRO A 126 4.33 -0.74 10.60
CA PRO A 126 5.50 -1.35 9.99
C PRO A 126 5.77 -0.79 8.59
N ASN A 127 7.01 -0.96 8.12
CA ASN A 127 7.37 -0.58 6.75
C ASN A 127 6.54 -1.38 5.72
N GLY A 128 6.09 -0.72 4.67
CA GLY A 128 5.27 -1.31 3.61
C GLY A 128 3.79 -1.50 3.97
N LYS A 129 3.34 -1.02 5.12
CA LYS A 129 1.93 -1.11 5.52
C LYS A 129 1.05 -0.31 4.56
N MET A 130 -0.01 -0.94 4.06
CA MET A 130 -1.05 -0.27 3.29
C MET A 130 -2.19 0.16 4.20
N LEU A 131 -2.56 1.44 4.11
CA LEU A 131 -3.72 2.05 4.77
C LEU A 131 -4.76 2.36 3.70
N ILE A 132 -6.00 1.95 3.90
CA ILE A 132 -7.09 2.15 2.93
C ILE A 132 -8.05 3.20 3.49
N ILE A 133 -8.24 4.28 2.73
CA ILE A 133 -9.18 5.35 3.06
C ILE A 133 -10.30 5.31 2.02
N LYS A 134 -11.49 4.94 2.51
CA LYS A 134 -12.66 4.72 1.65
C LYS A 134 -13.13 6.01 0.99
N GLY A 135 -13.50 5.90 -0.29
CA GLY A 135 -14.16 6.96 -1.04
C GLY A 135 -13.26 8.14 -1.41
N LEU A 136 -11.93 8.03 -1.31
CA LEU A 136 -10.97 9.05 -1.75
C LEU A 136 -10.21 8.66 -3.04
N GLY A 137 -10.68 7.65 -3.76
CA GLY A 137 -10.17 7.28 -5.08
C GLY A 137 -10.77 8.12 -6.20
N LYS A 138 -10.68 7.65 -7.43
CA LYS A 138 -11.30 8.29 -8.60
C LYS A 138 -12.80 8.02 -8.63
N SER A 139 -13.56 9.08 -8.81
CA SER A 139 -15.01 8.98 -9.04
C SER A 139 -15.28 8.47 -10.46
N GLY A 140 -16.31 7.67 -10.60
CA GLY A 140 -16.73 7.08 -11.85
C GLY A 140 -18.00 6.29 -11.65
N TYR A 141 -18.10 5.18 -12.35
CA TYR A 141 -19.25 4.28 -12.27
C TYR A 141 -18.78 2.87 -11.94
N ASP A 142 -19.66 2.08 -11.32
CA ASP A 142 -19.44 0.64 -11.20
C ASP A 142 -19.76 -0.07 -12.53
N ILE A 143 -19.49 -1.37 -12.60
CA ILE A 143 -19.82 -2.20 -13.78
C ILE A 143 -21.32 -2.27 -14.10
N TYR A 144 -22.16 -1.77 -13.21
CA TYR A 144 -23.62 -1.71 -13.39
C TYR A 144 -24.12 -0.31 -13.73
N GLY A 145 -23.19 0.66 -13.93
CA GLY A 145 -23.53 2.05 -14.27
C GLY A 145 -23.99 2.89 -13.08
N ASN A 146 -23.82 2.44 -11.83
CA ASN A 146 -24.13 3.27 -10.66
C ASN A 146 -22.92 4.15 -10.31
N PRO A 147 -23.13 5.41 -9.88
CA PRO A 147 -22.04 6.26 -9.40
C PRO A 147 -21.28 5.59 -8.26
N LYS A 148 -19.97 5.55 -8.36
CA LYS A 148 -19.07 4.98 -7.38
C LYS A 148 -17.80 5.82 -7.28
N THR A 149 -17.18 5.83 -6.12
CA THR A 149 -15.82 6.36 -5.91
C THR A 149 -14.94 5.23 -5.41
N GLY A 150 -13.76 5.08 -5.98
CA GLY A 150 -12.75 4.14 -5.52
C GLY A 150 -12.17 4.55 -4.17
N ASP A 151 -11.21 3.80 -3.68
CA ASP A 151 -10.53 4.04 -2.41
C ASP A 151 -9.15 4.65 -2.64
N LEU A 152 -8.59 5.27 -1.61
CA LEU A 152 -7.21 5.70 -1.58
C LEU A 152 -6.39 4.67 -0.81
N ILE A 153 -5.40 4.10 -1.48
CA ILE A 153 -4.44 3.13 -0.91
C ILE A 153 -3.14 3.87 -0.63
N VAL A 154 -2.80 4.03 0.65
CA VAL A 154 -1.58 4.71 1.09
C VAL A 154 -0.58 3.68 1.55
N THR A 155 0.53 3.53 0.84
CA THR A 155 1.66 2.68 1.24
C THR A 155 2.63 3.48 2.09
N VAL A 156 2.87 3.03 3.31
CA VAL A 156 3.75 3.70 4.28
C VAL A 156 5.17 3.14 4.15
N ASN A 157 6.14 4.01 3.81
CA ASN A 157 7.56 3.69 3.77
C ASN A 157 8.26 4.31 4.98
N VAL A 158 8.73 3.46 5.90
CA VAL A 158 9.43 3.89 7.10
C VAL A 158 10.91 4.07 6.78
N GLN A 159 11.44 5.27 7.08
CA GLN A 159 12.86 5.59 6.89
C GLN A 159 13.65 5.25 8.15
N ASN A 160 14.61 4.35 8.02
CA ASN A 160 15.54 4.00 9.09
C ASN A 160 16.54 5.14 9.33
N ARG A 161 17.17 5.16 10.52
CA ARG A 161 18.34 5.99 10.83
C ARG A 161 19.63 5.18 10.68
N ASP A 162 20.78 5.86 10.60
CA ASP A 162 22.09 5.21 10.39
C ASP A 162 22.42 4.12 11.42
N ASN A 163 22.03 4.36 12.69
CA ASN A 163 22.31 3.44 13.78
C ASN A 163 21.08 2.67 14.30
N LEU A 164 19.89 2.93 13.73
CA LEU A 164 18.62 2.35 14.19
C LEU A 164 17.77 1.94 13.02
N THR A 165 17.52 0.63 12.88
CA THR A 165 16.82 0.06 11.74
C THR A 165 15.67 -0.82 12.18
N LEU A 166 14.55 -0.73 11.46
CA LEU A 166 13.44 -1.67 11.58
C LEU A 166 13.55 -2.68 10.46
N ASN A 167 13.81 -3.94 10.79
CA ASN A 167 13.93 -4.99 9.79
C ASN A 167 12.55 -5.45 9.26
N SER A 168 12.55 -6.29 8.21
CA SER A 168 11.33 -6.82 7.58
C SER A 168 10.44 -7.63 8.53
N ASN A 169 10.99 -8.16 9.61
CA ASN A 169 10.27 -8.94 10.62
C ASN A 169 9.70 -8.06 11.74
N GLY A 170 9.83 -6.73 11.65
CA GLY A 170 9.37 -5.80 12.68
C GLY A 170 10.24 -5.74 13.93
N VAL A 171 11.46 -6.30 13.89
CA VAL A 171 12.43 -6.20 14.99
C VAL A 171 13.22 -4.91 14.84
N LEU A 172 13.29 -4.14 15.92
CA LEU A 172 14.12 -2.95 16.00
C LEU A 172 15.57 -3.37 16.31
N GLU A 173 16.49 -2.96 15.46
CA GLU A 173 17.91 -3.23 15.61
C GLU A 173 18.66 -1.91 15.79
N VAL A 174 19.53 -1.85 16.80
CA VAL A 174 20.42 -0.72 17.04
C VAL A 174 21.88 -1.17 16.91
N LEU A 175 22.68 -0.36 16.22
CA LEU A 175 24.12 -0.49 16.20
C LEU A 175 24.69 0.34 17.37
N TYR A 176 25.27 -0.35 18.35
CA TYR A 176 25.83 0.26 19.56
C TYR A 176 27.34 0.13 19.56
N VAL A 177 28.02 1.26 19.65
CA VAL A 177 29.50 1.30 19.66
C VAL A 177 29.99 1.13 21.08
N VAL A 178 30.77 0.08 21.34
CA VAL A 178 31.37 -0.26 22.64
C VAL A 178 32.88 -0.06 22.58
N ASP A 179 33.46 0.54 23.58
CA ASP A 179 34.93 0.59 23.69
C ASP A 179 35.49 -0.80 23.95
N TRP A 180 36.65 -1.07 23.37
CA TRP A 180 37.31 -2.39 23.46
C TRP A 180 37.49 -2.88 24.92
N ILE A 181 37.77 -1.96 25.88
CA ILE A 181 37.94 -2.31 27.27
C ILE A 181 36.61 -2.77 27.89
N ASP A 182 35.51 -2.10 27.59
CA ASP A 182 34.18 -2.45 28.07
C ASP A 182 33.68 -3.75 27.40
N ALA A 183 34.08 -4.01 26.16
CA ALA A 183 33.81 -5.29 25.51
C ALA A 183 34.48 -6.47 26.20
N ILE A 184 35.68 -6.26 26.81
CA ILE A 184 36.39 -7.28 27.57
C ILE A 184 35.80 -7.43 28.97
N LEU A 185 35.62 -6.31 29.68
CA LEU A 185 35.23 -6.32 31.09
C LEU A 185 33.72 -6.58 31.27
N GLY A 186 32.95 -6.27 30.27
CA GLY A 186 31.50 -6.21 30.36
C GLY A 186 31.02 -5.03 31.18
N GLY A 187 29.71 -4.78 31.17
CA GLY A 187 29.15 -3.66 31.92
C GLY A 187 27.66 -3.45 31.59
N GLU A 188 27.16 -2.32 32.04
CA GLU A 188 25.81 -1.84 31.73
C GLU A 188 25.90 -0.43 31.18
N ASP A 189 25.07 -0.11 30.24
CA ASP A 189 24.96 1.22 29.64
C ASP A 189 23.52 1.55 29.28
N GLU A 190 23.26 2.76 28.83
CA GLU A 190 21.91 3.22 28.44
C GLU A 190 21.89 3.70 26.98
N ILE A 191 20.86 3.33 26.27
CA ILE A 191 20.60 3.79 24.90
C ILE A 191 19.34 4.66 24.89
N ASP A 192 19.43 5.84 24.28
CA ASP A 192 18.27 6.68 24.03
C ASP A 192 17.50 6.16 22.79
N LEU A 193 16.28 5.68 23.03
CA LEU A 193 15.37 5.17 22.02
C LEU A 193 14.05 5.91 22.05
N PHE A 194 13.75 6.66 21.00
CA PHE A 194 12.52 7.45 20.89
C PHE A 194 12.32 8.37 22.10
N ASP A 195 11.39 8.00 22.99
CA ASP A 195 11.01 8.71 24.22
C ASP A 195 11.54 8.05 25.49
N LYS A 196 12.44 7.04 25.38
CA LYS A 196 12.86 6.18 26.49
C LYS A 196 14.35 5.99 26.53
N LYS A 197 14.86 5.86 27.75
CA LYS A 197 16.19 5.30 28.00
C LYS A 197 16.08 3.80 28.26
N VAL A 198 16.87 3.03 27.55
CA VAL A 198 16.87 1.57 27.63
C VAL A 198 18.21 1.11 28.18
N LYS A 199 18.20 0.50 29.37
CA LYS A 199 19.38 -0.15 29.94
C LYS A 199 19.74 -1.38 29.12
N ILE A 200 20.99 -1.48 28.73
CA ILE A 200 21.58 -2.61 28.04
C ILE A 200 22.68 -3.23 28.86
N ARG A 201 22.86 -4.53 28.75
CA ARG A 201 23.96 -5.26 29.34
C ARG A 201 24.97 -5.61 28.25
N ILE A 202 26.24 -5.25 28.47
CA ILE A 202 27.36 -5.66 27.65
C ILE A 202 27.96 -6.92 28.29
N PRO A 203 27.85 -8.10 27.69
CA PRO A 203 28.45 -9.31 28.23
C PRO A 203 29.99 -9.19 28.30
N LYS A 204 30.62 -9.84 29.25
CA LYS A 204 32.09 -9.96 29.24
C LYS A 204 32.53 -10.71 27.99
N PHE A 205 33.68 -10.29 27.42
CA PHE A 205 34.25 -10.87 26.21
C PHE A 205 33.32 -10.74 24.99
N THR A 206 32.56 -9.64 24.93
CA THR A 206 31.72 -9.32 23.77
C THR A 206 32.59 -9.27 22.51
N GLN A 207 32.18 -9.99 21.47
CA GLN A 207 32.84 -10.01 20.18
C GLN A 207 32.29 -8.93 19.24
N ASN A 208 33.11 -8.46 18.31
CA ASN A 208 32.61 -7.55 17.25
C ASN A 208 31.54 -8.22 16.42
N GLY A 209 30.39 -7.57 16.23
CA GLY A 209 29.21 -8.16 15.60
C GLY A 209 28.37 -9.07 16.52
N GLY A 210 28.81 -9.27 17.79
CA GLY A 210 27.95 -9.89 18.78
C GLY A 210 26.70 -9.06 19.06
N TYR A 211 25.69 -9.66 19.68
CA TYR A 211 24.44 -8.94 19.98
C TYR A 211 23.84 -9.36 21.31
N THR A 212 22.97 -8.51 21.85
CA THR A 212 22.07 -8.84 22.96
C THR A 212 20.64 -8.49 22.58
N ILE A 213 19.67 -9.14 23.24
CA ILE A 213 18.23 -8.90 23.02
C ILE A 213 17.60 -8.38 24.31
N VAL A 214 16.89 -7.25 24.19
CA VAL A 214 16.16 -6.65 25.30
C VAL A 214 14.67 -6.77 25.03
N GLY A 215 13.98 -7.62 25.77
CA GLY A 215 12.56 -7.88 25.60
C GLY A 215 11.70 -6.66 25.94
N GLY A 216 10.64 -6.42 25.14
CA GLY A 216 9.68 -5.34 25.38
C GLY A 216 10.23 -3.91 25.23
N LYS A 217 11.43 -3.74 24.62
CA LYS A 217 12.09 -2.44 24.43
C LYS A 217 12.30 -2.07 22.97
N GLY A 218 11.79 -2.89 22.05
CA GLY A 218 11.88 -2.67 20.61
C GLY A 218 10.78 -1.79 20.04
N PHE A 219 10.46 -2.01 18.76
CA PHE A 219 9.43 -1.28 18.06
C PHE A 219 8.03 -1.65 18.56
N ARG A 220 7.10 -0.69 18.55
CA ARG A 220 5.70 -0.95 18.93
C ARG A 220 5.03 -1.91 17.95
N LYS A 221 4.17 -2.76 18.45
CA LYS A 221 3.25 -3.54 17.63
C LYS A 221 2.21 -2.62 17.00
N PHE A 222 1.76 -2.95 15.82
CA PHE A 222 0.80 -2.14 15.07
C PHE A 222 -0.46 -1.85 15.91
N ASN A 223 -0.79 -0.56 16.04
CA ASN A 223 -1.93 -0.02 16.79
C ASN A 223 -2.01 -0.48 18.25
N SER A 224 -0.85 -0.70 18.91
CA SER A 224 -0.74 -1.18 20.27
C SER A 224 0.32 -0.39 21.05
N ASP A 225 0.25 -0.42 22.38
CA ASP A 225 1.30 0.11 23.25
C ASP A 225 2.36 -0.96 23.61
N GLU A 226 2.11 -2.20 23.27
CA GLU A 226 3.08 -3.26 23.44
C GLU A 226 4.27 -3.10 22.50
N CYS A 227 5.47 -3.29 23.02
CA CYS A 227 6.70 -3.27 22.24
C CYS A 227 7.25 -4.69 22.04
N GLY A 228 7.83 -4.92 20.88
CA GLY A 228 8.61 -6.11 20.58
C GLY A 228 9.97 -6.10 21.26
N SER A 229 10.89 -6.95 20.84
CA SER A 229 12.27 -6.98 21.33
C SER A 229 13.13 -5.97 20.59
N LEU A 230 14.13 -5.42 21.31
CA LEU A 230 15.22 -4.65 20.74
C LEU A 230 16.42 -5.58 20.58
N LYS A 231 17.02 -5.60 19.41
CA LYS A 231 18.31 -6.26 19.17
C LYS A 231 19.40 -5.21 19.16
N VAL A 232 20.36 -5.34 20.06
CA VAL A 232 21.52 -4.46 20.17
C VAL A 232 22.73 -5.17 19.57
N ASN A 233 23.19 -4.70 18.42
CA ASN A 233 24.37 -5.22 17.74
C ASN A 233 25.60 -4.42 18.19
N PHE A 234 26.63 -5.08 18.67
CA PHE A 234 27.82 -4.45 19.19
C PHE A 234 28.89 -4.23 18.11
N LEU A 235 29.35 -2.99 17.98
CA LEU A 235 30.51 -2.61 17.18
C LEU A 235 31.66 -2.18 18.13
N ILE A 236 32.74 -2.94 18.13
CA ILE A 236 33.86 -2.65 19.04
C ILE A 236 34.74 -1.56 18.44
N ARG A 237 34.92 -0.49 19.18
CA ARG A 237 35.82 0.60 18.84
C ARG A 237 37.19 0.39 19.49
N MET A 238 38.20 0.20 18.65
CA MET A 238 39.59 0.18 19.09
C MET A 238 40.09 1.61 19.35
N PRO A 239 40.96 1.82 20.38
CA PRO A 239 41.56 3.11 20.61
C PRO A 239 42.49 3.49 19.45
N LYS A 240 42.56 4.80 19.14
CA LYS A 240 43.47 5.31 18.11
C LYS A 240 44.93 5.34 18.61
N SER A 241 45.12 5.53 19.91
CA SER A 241 46.42 5.56 20.57
C SER A 241 46.29 5.16 22.05
N LEU A 242 47.35 4.67 22.63
CA LEU A 242 47.49 4.35 24.05
C LEU A 242 48.78 5.01 24.56
N THR A 243 48.84 5.30 25.87
CA THR A 243 50.06 5.77 26.50
C THR A 243 51.09 4.62 26.61
N ASP A 244 52.35 4.95 26.78
CA ASP A 244 53.42 3.94 26.95
C ASP A 244 53.18 3.08 28.20
N GLU A 245 52.63 3.62 29.25
CA GLU A 245 52.26 2.90 30.48
C GLU A 245 51.12 1.88 30.18
N GLN A 246 50.09 2.31 29.48
CA GLN A 246 48.98 1.41 29.07
C GLN A 246 49.47 0.27 28.16
N LEU A 247 50.38 0.59 27.23
CA LEU A 247 51.02 -0.43 26.37
C LEU A 247 51.85 -1.42 27.18
N GLN A 248 52.56 -0.96 28.22
CA GLN A 248 53.32 -1.84 29.12
C GLN A 248 52.40 -2.80 29.89
N GLU A 249 51.28 -2.29 30.44
CA GLU A 249 50.32 -3.14 31.13
C GLU A 249 49.69 -4.20 30.18
N LEU A 250 49.36 -3.82 28.95
CA LEU A 250 48.86 -4.77 27.97
C LEU A 250 49.90 -5.84 27.57
N ARG A 251 51.21 -5.48 27.54
CA ARG A 251 52.29 -6.46 27.32
C ARG A 251 52.37 -7.49 28.45
N LYS A 252 52.28 -7.03 29.72
CA LYS A 252 52.23 -7.95 30.88
C LYS A 252 51.06 -8.92 30.79
N ILE A 253 49.85 -8.42 30.40
CA ILE A 253 48.68 -9.29 30.20
C ILE A 253 48.94 -10.30 29.09
N LYS A 254 49.53 -9.87 27.97
CA LYS A 254 49.86 -10.74 26.86
C LYS A 254 50.84 -11.87 27.24
N GLU A 255 51.79 -11.57 28.10
CA GLU A 255 52.80 -12.54 28.57
C GLU A 255 52.24 -13.53 29.59
N SER A 256 51.09 -13.22 30.19
CA SER A 256 50.38 -14.07 31.16
C SER A 256 49.32 -15.00 30.55
N LEU A 257 49.02 -14.84 29.25
CA LEU A 257 48.07 -15.67 28.47
C LEU A 257 48.82 -16.83 27.80
#